data_9352c9bd45bcc33e7faf6170092d9a97
#
_entry.id   9352c9bd45bcc33e7faf6170092d9a97
#
_cell.length_a   1.000
_cell.length_b   1.000
_cell.length_c   1.000
_cell.angle_alpha   90.00
_cell.angle_beta   90.00
_cell.angle_gamma   90.00
#
_symmetry.space_group_name_H-M   'P 1'
#
loop_
_entity.id
_entity.type
_entity.pdbx_description
1 polymer ?
#
loop_
_entity_poly.entity_id
_entity_poly.type
_entity_poly.pdbx_seq_one_letter_code
_entity_poly.pdbx_strand_id
1 'polypeptide(L)'
;MAPAPTFRQLFGHSPEVFAEARGRANLIGEHTDYSGGVVLPVPLPLSTRVELRPRKDFTIRVHSVRMRATERFVLGPEPPGSWSRYLWAATQIAGRRPLSGFDARIDSDLPPGAGLASSAALLVAVLRALRATFGWRLSDRRLALLAHRAESEYAGVPVGPMDPFVASLGHPGRALFLDTASLRSEQVALPPDLGLAVLHSGVHHRLVEGHYRQRRLQCEAAARALGIPRLGVLSPRALRRVEALPSPLDRRARHVVTENARVRAAVAALRARDLRTLGGLLDASHRSLRHDFQVSVPPVNTLVRLARRAPGVVGARMTGGGFGGAIVVLGQPEGLRAAMERVVADYRRQTGLSGRVLLPE
;
A
#
# COMPACT_ATOMS: atom_id res chain seq x y z
N MET A 1 8.23 -28.67 4.78
CA MET A 1 8.53 -28.08 3.45
C MET A 1 10.04 -27.97 3.33
N ALA A 2 10.63 -28.31 2.16
CA ALA A 2 12.05 -28.06 1.93
C ALA A 2 12.39 -26.57 2.07
N PRO A 3 13.56 -26.21 2.65
CA PRO A 3 13.98 -24.83 2.78
C PRO A 3 14.09 -24.17 1.39
N ALA A 4 13.83 -22.87 1.34
CA ALA A 4 13.96 -22.12 0.11
C ALA A 4 15.42 -22.12 -0.38
N PRO A 5 15.69 -22.22 -1.69
CA PRO A 5 17.05 -22.25 -2.19
C PRO A 5 17.75 -20.92 -1.90
N THR A 6 19.02 -21.01 -1.50
CA THR A 6 19.89 -19.85 -1.30
C THR A 6 20.31 -19.25 -2.64
N PHE A 7 20.77 -18.00 -2.62
CA PHE A 7 21.30 -17.33 -3.81
C PHE A 7 22.45 -18.15 -4.45
N ARG A 8 23.34 -18.71 -3.63
CA ARG A 8 24.47 -19.53 -4.10
C ARG A 8 24.02 -20.84 -4.76
N GLN A 9 23.00 -21.49 -4.24
CA GLN A 9 22.41 -22.70 -4.87
C GLN A 9 21.76 -22.39 -6.22
N LEU A 10 21.17 -21.21 -6.36
CA LEU A 10 20.49 -20.79 -7.60
C LEU A 10 21.48 -20.37 -8.70
N PHE A 11 22.55 -19.66 -8.34
CA PHE A 11 23.37 -18.94 -9.32
C PHE A 11 24.86 -19.34 -9.29
N GLY A 12 25.30 -20.17 -8.34
CA GLY A 12 26.69 -20.65 -8.24
C GLY A 12 27.67 -19.70 -7.53
N HIS A 13 27.21 -18.53 -7.09
CA HIS A 13 28.02 -17.52 -6.39
C HIS A 13 27.20 -16.81 -5.30
N SER A 14 27.87 -16.04 -4.44
CA SER A 14 27.20 -15.25 -3.39
C SER A 14 26.66 -13.92 -3.93
N PRO A 15 25.59 -13.36 -3.35
CA PRO A 15 25.14 -12.02 -3.67
C PRO A 15 26.17 -10.97 -3.21
N GLU A 16 26.17 -9.81 -3.83
CA GLU A 16 27.01 -8.67 -3.44
C GLU A 16 26.21 -7.57 -2.73
N VAL A 17 24.89 -7.52 -2.98
CA VAL A 17 24.02 -6.49 -2.43
C VAL A 17 22.79 -7.14 -1.81
N PHE A 18 22.37 -6.60 -0.67
CA PHE A 18 21.11 -6.87 0.01
C PHE A 18 20.29 -5.59 0.10
N ALA A 19 19.04 -5.65 -0.26
CA ALA A 19 18.11 -4.54 -0.13
C ALA A 19 16.74 -5.03 0.34
N GLU A 20 16.05 -4.17 1.08
CA GLU A 20 14.74 -4.47 1.64
C GLU A 20 13.82 -3.26 1.48
N ALA A 21 12.52 -3.52 1.30
CA ALA A 21 11.48 -2.52 1.44
C ALA A 21 10.24 -3.11 2.08
N ARG A 22 9.60 -2.32 2.93
CA ARG A 22 8.45 -2.76 3.73
C ARG A 22 7.14 -2.56 2.97
N GLY A 23 6.17 -3.44 3.22
CA GLY A 23 4.78 -3.18 2.88
C GLY A 23 4.17 -2.13 3.80
N ARG A 24 2.90 -1.81 3.58
CA ARG A 24 2.18 -0.82 4.38
C ARG A 24 0.74 -1.21 4.68
N ALA A 25 0.23 -0.68 5.78
CA ALA A 25 -1.21 -0.42 5.95
C ALA A 25 -1.46 1.09 5.91
N ASN A 26 -2.59 1.53 5.37
CA ASN A 26 -2.95 2.93 5.44
C ASN A 26 -3.90 3.15 6.63
N LEU A 27 -3.51 3.96 7.60
CA LEU A 27 -4.34 4.25 8.76
C LEU A 27 -5.61 4.99 8.36
N ILE A 28 -5.48 5.99 7.48
CA ILE A 28 -6.59 6.80 6.98
C ILE A 28 -6.16 7.55 5.71
N GLY A 29 -7.09 7.84 4.79
CA GLY A 29 -6.80 8.55 3.55
C GLY A 29 -6.86 7.66 2.30
N GLU A 30 -7.66 6.59 2.29
CA GLU A 30 -7.85 5.78 1.09
C GLU A 30 -8.49 6.57 -0.04
N HIS A 31 -8.02 6.27 -1.27
CA HIS A 31 -8.54 6.84 -2.52
C HIS A 31 -8.39 8.36 -2.66
N THR A 32 -7.52 9.00 -1.88
CA THR A 32 -7.22 10.43 -2.00
C THR A 32 -5.92 10.69 -2.76
N ASP A 33 -5.01 9.73 -2.81
CA ASP A 33 -3.64 9.87 -3.32
C ASP A 33 -3.57 10.18 -4.82
N TYR A 34 -4.36 9.54 -5.65
CA TYR A 34 -4.43 9.86 -7.09
C TYR A 34 -5.26 11.12 -7.39
N SER A 35 -5.96 11.66 -6.38
CA SER A 35 -6.73 12.91 -6.46
C SER A 35 -5.95 14.13 -5.92
N GLY A 36 -4.66 13.98 -5.58
CA GLY A 36 -3.85 15.04 -5.00
C GLY A 36 -4.24 15.38 -3.56
N GLY A 37 -4.77 14.42 -2.82
CA GLY A 37 -5.12 14.54 -1.42
C GLY A 37 -3.98 14.19 -0.46
N VAL A 38 -4.34 13.90 0.78
CA VAL A 38 -3.39 13.52 1.84
C VAL A 38 -3.69 12.12 2.36
N VAL A 39 -2.63 11.39 2.73
CA VAL A 39 -2.68 10.02 3.24
C VAL A 39 -1.83 9.85 4.49
N LEU A 40 -2.09 8.80 5.27
CA LEU A 40 -1.35 8.51 6.51
C LEU A 40 -1.01 7.02 6.63
N PRO A 41 -0.21 6.44 5.71
CA PRO A 41 0.22 5.06 5.81
C PRO A 41 1.27 4.83 6.88
N VAL A 42 1.36 3.57 7.35
CA VAL A 42 2.42 3.07 8.23
C VAL A 42 3.16 1.92 7.55
N PRO A 43 4.50 1.87 7.63
CA PRO A 43 5.24 0.70 7.18
C PRO A 43 4.97 -0.47 8.13
N LEU A 44 4.82 -1.65 7.56
CA LEU A 44 4.62 -2.90 8.30
C LEU A 44 5.96 -3.58 8.60
N PRO A 45 6.04 -4.52 9.56
CA PRO A 45 7.22 -5.36 9.74
C PRO A 45 7.44 -6.32 8.56
N LEU A 46 6.39 -6.61 7.79
CA LEU A 46 6.45 -7.45 6.58
C LEU A 46 7.15 -6.72 5.44
N SER A 47 8.01 -7.42 4.70
CA SER A 47 8.88 -6.80 3.71
C SER A 47 9.10 -7.67 2.47
N THR A 48 9.67 -7.06 1.45
CA THR A 48 10.31 -7.74 0.32
C THR A 48 11.82 -7.51 0.38
N ARG A 49 12.58 -8.59 0.32
CA ARG A 49 14.03 -8.64 0.35
C ARG A 49 14.57 -9.04 -1.01
N VAL A 50 15.61 -8.37 -1.46
CA VAL A 50 16.29 -8.60 -2.73
C VAL A 50 17.77 -8.80 -2.47
N GLU A 51 18.26 -9.95 -2.86
CA GLU A 51 19.68 -10.28 -2.98
C GLU A 51 20.05 -10.09 -4.45
N LEU A 52 21.16 -9.39 -4.75
CA LEU A 52 21.54 -9.07 -6.11
C LEU A 52 23.05 -9.18 -6.33
N ARG A 53 23.45 -9.62 -7.53
CA ARG A 53 24.83 -9.57 -8.03
C ARG A 53 24.84 -9.13 -9.49
N PRO A 54 25.68 -8.15 -9.88
CA PRO A 54 25.82 -7.71 -11.27
C PRO A 54 26.48 -8.79 -12.14
N ARG A 55 26.13 -8.78 -13.42
CA ARG A 55 26.72 -9.62 -14.46
C ARG A 55 27.50 -8.75 -15.45
N LYS A 56 28.39 -9.37 -16.21
CA LYS A 56 29.13 -8.70 -17.28
C LYS A 56 28.39 -8.63 -18.62
N ASP A 57 27.27 -9.35 -18.72
CA ASP A 57 26.37 -9.35 -19.89
C ASP A 57 25.09 -8.54 -19.61
N PHE A 58 24.13 -8.59 -20.54
CA PHE A 58 22.83 -7.91 -20.40
C PHE A 58 21.71 -8.86 -19.96
N THR A 59 22.03 -10.06 -19.50
CA THR A 59 21.05 -11.05 -19.04
C THR A 59 20.63 -10.75 -17.60
N ILE A 60 19.33 -10.81 -17.35
CA ILE A 60 18.74 -10.82 -16.00
C ILE A 60 18.26 -12.24 -15.72
N ARG A 61 18.71 -12.81 -14.59
CA ARG A 61 18.16 -14.05 -14.04
C ARG A 61 17.56 -13.71 -12.68
N VAL A 62 16.28 -13.98 -12.51
CA VAL A 62 15.59 -13.69 -11.27
C VAL A 62 14.86 -14.91 -10.76
N HIS A 63 15.03 -15.21 -9.46
CA HIS A 63 14.30 -16.25 -8.76
C HIS A 63 13.38 -15.63 -7.72
N SER A 64 12.09 -15.96 -7.77
CA SER A 64 11.14 -15.64 -6.71
C SER A 64 10.93 -16.85 -5.81
N VAL A 65 11.32 -16.74 -4.54
CA VAL A 65 11.13 -17.77 -3.52
C VAL A 65 9.64 -18.12 -3.40
N ARG A 66 8.80 -17.11 -3.39
CA ARG A 66 7.35 -17.28 -3.26
C ARG A 66 6.70 -17.95 -4.46
N MET A 67 7.08 -17.55 -5.68
CA MET A 67 6.57 -18.14 -6.91
C MET A 67 7.21 -19.50 -7.22
N ARG A 68 8.32 -19.83 -6.51
CA ARG A 68 9.16 -21.02 -6.77
C ARG A 68 9.57 -21.11 -8.24
N ALA A 69 9.83 -19.99 -8.86
CA ALA A 69 10.12 -19.87 -10.27
C ALA A 69 11.34 -18.99 -10.52
N THR A 70 12.13 -19.38 -11.53
CA THR A 70 13.24 -18.58 -12.05
C THR A 70 12.88 -18.15 -13.46
N GLU A 71 13.00 -16.85 -13.72
CA GLU A 71 12.85 -16.29 -15.06
C GLU A 71 14.18 -15.74 -15.56
N ARG A 72 14.32 -15.71 -16.88
CA ARG A 72 15.50 -15.17 -17.57
C ARG A 72 15.03 -14.31 -18.74
N PHE A 73 15.55 -13.09 -18.80
CA PHE A 73 15.31 -12.15 -19.90
C PHE A 73 16.51 -11.24 -20.11
N VAL A 74 16.51 -10.45 -21.18
CA VAL A 74 17.58 -9.52 -21.53
C VAL A 74 17.11 -8.10 -21.24
N LEU A 75 18.03 -7.20 -20.84
CA LEU A 75 17.73 -5.79 -20.70
C LEU A 75 17.18 -5.20 -22.02
N GLY A 76 16.12 -4.42 -21.92
CA GLY A 76 15.45 -3.75 -23.04
C GLY A 76 14.06 -4.29 -23.31
N PRO A 77 13.86 -5.42 -24.01
CA PRO A 77 12.52 -5.94 -24.33
C PRO A 77 11.72 -6.33 -23.09
N GLU A 78 10.39 -6.15 -23.18
CA GLU A 78 9.48 -6.61 -22.13
C GLU A 78 9.50 -8.14 -22.06
N PRO A 79 9.67 -8.73 -20.85
CA PRO A 79 9.67 -10.17 -20.68
C PRO A 79 8.25 -10.76 -20.82
N PRO A 80 8.14 -12.03 -21.24
CA PRO A 80 6.85 -12.70 -21.38
C PRO A 80 6.17 -13.00 -20.02
N GLY A 81 6.92 -12.97 -18.91
CA GLY A 81 6.42 -13.31 -17.57
C GLY A 81 5.64 -12.18 -16.93
N SER A 82 4.57 -12.51 -16.20
CA SER A 82 3.71 -11.52 -15.54
C SER A 82 4.34 -10.87 -14.32
N TRP A 83 5.08 -11.63 -13.49
CA TRP A 83 5.67 -11.09 -12.26
C TRP A 83 7.03 -10.43 -12.48
N SER A 84 7.83 -10.89 -13.45
CA SER A 84 9.11 -10.28 -13.80
C SER A 84 8.93 -8.91 -14.47
N ARG A 85 7.72 -8.58 -14.92
CA ARG A 85 7.38 -7.26 -15.47
C ARG A 85 7.71 -6.12 -14.50
N TYR A 86 7.57 -6.33 -13.18
CA TYR A 86 7.97 -5.32 -12.18
C TYR A 86 9.48 -5.09 -12.13
N LEU A 87 10.29 -6.14 -12.30
CA LEU A 87 11.74 -6.00 -12.39
C LEU A 87 12.15 -5.32 -13.68
N TRP A 88 11.54 -5.72 -14.79
CA TRP A 88 11.73 -5.06 -16.07
C TRP A 88 11.37 -3.58 -15.98
N ALA A 89 10.22 -3.20 -15.41
CA ALA A 89 9.83 -1.83 -15.17
C ALA A 89 10.88 -1.04 -14.36
N ALA A 90 11.48 -1.67 -13.34
CA ALA A 90 12.57 -1.08 -12.57
C ALA A 90 13.83 -0.83 -13.41
N THR A 91 14.13 -1.68 -14.40
CA THR A 91 15.25 -1.47 -15.33
C THR A 91 14.96 -0.38 -16.35
N GLN A 92 13.73 -0.30 -16.89
CA GLN A 92 13.33 0.74 -17.84
C GLN A 92 13.41 2.13 -17.22
N ILE A 93 12.97 2.27 -15.97
CA ILE A 93 13.01 3.56 -15.27
C ILE A 93 14.43 4.01 -14.91
N ALA A 94 15.44 3.14 -15.01
CA ALA A 94 16.84 3.51 -14.85
C ALA A 94 17.26 4.58 -15.85
N GLY A 95 16.72 4.56 -17.07
CA GLY A 95 17.02 5.53 -18.12
C GLY A 95 18.50 5.43 -18.55
N ARG A 96 19.22 6.56 -18.51
CA ARG A 96 20.65 6.62 -18.87
C ARG A 96 21.62 6.23 -17.76
N ARG A 97 21.13 5.72 -16.62
CA ARG A 97 22.02 5.31 -15.53
C ARG A 97 22.76 4.04 -15.90
N PRO A 98 24.01 3.87 -15.42
CA PRO A 98 24.73 2.63 -15.62
C PRO A 98 23.91 1.42 -15.17
N LEU A 99 23.80 0.43 -16.05
CA LEU A 99 23.07 -0.81 -15.78
C LEU A 99 23.64 -1.93 -16.67
N SER A 100 23.92 -3.07 -16.07
CA SER A 100 24.18 -4.33 -16.78
C SER A 100 23.18 -5.38 -16.36
N GLY A 101 23.25 -6.58 -16.90
CA GLY A 101 22.50 -7.72 -16.40
C GLY A 101 22.84 -8.02 -14.93
N PHE A 102 22.00 -8.80 -14.28
CA PHE A 102 22.20 -9.19 -12.88
C PHE A 102 21.48 -10.49 -12.55
N ASP A 103 21.96 -11.16 -11.52
CA ASP A 103 21.27 -12.23 -10.85
C ASP A 103 20.54 -11.66 -9.62
N ALA A 104 19.28 -12.04 -9.43
CA ALA A 104 18.49 -11.59 -8.29
C ALA A 104 17.68 -12.72 -7.66
N ARG A 105 17.68 -12.79 -6.32
CA ARG A 105 16.77 -13.62 -5.55
C ARG A 105 15.83 -12.71 -4.75
N ILE A 106 14.54 -12.97 -4.89
CA ILE A 106 13.48 -12.18 -4.24
C ILE A 106 12.76 -13.07 -3.24
N ASP A 107 12.69 -12.58 -2.00
CA ASP A 107 11.94 -13.20 -0.92
C ASP A 107 10.98 -12.18 -0.30
N SER A 108 9.74 -12.57 -0.03
CA SER A 108 8.71 -11.66 0.48
C SER A 108 7.75 -12.34 1.43
N ASP A 109 7.58 -11.77 2.61
CA ASP A 109 6.58 -12.14 3.61
C ASP A 109 5.22 -11.48 3.34
N LEU A 110 5.18 -10.47 2.47
CA LEU A 110 3.94 -9.78 2.11
C LEU A 110 2.98 -10.69 1.35
N PRO A 111 1.77 -10.96 1.85
CA PRO A 111 0.80 -11.76 1.12
C PRO A 111 0.32 -11.03 -0.14
N PRO A 112 0.37 -11.68 -1.33
CA PRO A 112 -0.09 -11.07 -2.57
C PRO A 112 -1.59 -10.80 -2.53
N GLY A 113 -2.02 -9.71 -3.12
CA GLY A 113 -3.44 -9.35 -3.21
C GLY A 113 -4.11 -9.02 -1.87
N ALA A 114 -3.36 -8.90 -0.78
CA ALA A 114 -3.91 -8.52 0.52
C ALA A 114 -4.09 -7.01 0.71
N GLY A 115 -3.74 -6.20 -0.29
CA GLY A 115 -3.82 -4.74 -0.20
C GLY A 115 -2.73 -4.10 0.67
N LEU A 116 -1.57 -4.78 0.85
CA LEU A 116 -0.46 -4.33 1.71
C LEU A 116 0.74 -3.79 0.92
N ALA A 117 0.52 -3.32 -0.31
CA ALA A 117 1.53 -2.69 -1.18
C ALA A 117 2.72 -3.60 -1.54
N SER A 118 2.48 -4.89 -1.82
CA SER A 118 3.55 -5.83 -2.17
C SER A 118 4.29 -5.46 -3.47
N SER A 119 3.61 -4.90 -4.46
CA SER A 119 4.20 -4.44 -5.72
C SER A 119 5.15 -3.25 -5.52
N ALA A 120 4.72 -2.25 -4.76
CA ALA A 120 5.55 -1.09 -4.44
C ALA A 120 6.76 -1.48 -3.58
N ALA A 121 6.58 -2.39 -2.59
CA ALA A 121 7.69 -2.93 -1.81
C ALA A 121 8.70 -3.66 -2.70
N LEU A 122 8.25 -4.46 -3.66
CA LEU A 122 9.11 -5.12 -4.64
C LEU A 122 9.90 -4.09 -5.46
N LEU A 123 9.22 -3.11 -6.07
CA LEU A 123 9.86 -2.08 -6.89
C LEU A 123 10.89 -1.28 -6.10
N VAL A 124 10.55 -0.85 -4.89
CA VAL A 124 11.47 -0.09 -4.03
C VAL A 124 12.66 -0.93 -3.62
N ALA A 125 12.48 -2.21 -3.23
CA ALA A 125 13.58 -3.10 -2.88
C ALA A 125 14.52 -3.35 -4.07
N VAL A 126 13.98 -3.60 -5.27
CA VAL A 126 14.77 -3.76 -6.52
C VAL A 126 15.53 -2.48 -6.83
N LEU A 127 14.88 -1.31 -6.82
CA LEU A 127 15.54 -0.03 -7.11
C LEU A 127 16.62 0.33 -6.07
N ARG A 128 16.44 -0.04 -4.80
CA ARG A 128 17.48 0.06 -3.76
C ARG A 128 18.68 -0.82 -4.07
N ALA A 129 18.43 -2.08 -4.47
CA ALA A 129 19.46 -3.01 -4.87
C ALA A 129 20.24 -2.48 -6.09
N LEU A 130 19.54 -2.04 -7.14
CA LEU A 130 20.15 -1.46 -8.33
C LEU A 130 20.96 -0.19 -8.01
N ARG A 131 20.41 0.70 -7.16
CA ARG A 131 21.12 1.90 -6.70
C ARG A 131 22.43 1.56 -6.01
N ALA A 132 22.42 0.58 -5.12
CA ALA A 132 23.62 0.14 -4.40
C ALA A 132 24.64 -0.55 -5.33
N THR A 133 24.16 -1.43 -6.22
CA THR A 133 25.02 -2.18 -7.15
C THR A 133 25.72 -1.29 -8.17
N PHE A 134 24.98 -0.32 -8.75
CA PHE A 134 25.48 0.50 -9.86
C PHE A 134 25.86 1.93 -9.44
N GLY A 135 25.94 2.21 -8.14
CA GLY A 135 26.41 3.48 -7.61
C GLY A 135 25.52 4.69 -7.96
N TRP A 136 24.20 4.49 -8.11
CA TRP A 136 23.31 5.60 -8.49
C TRP A 136 23.19 6.63 -7.36
N ARG A 137 23.46 7.88 -7.65
CA ARG A 137 23.27 8.99 -6.71
C ARG A 137 21.80 9.42 -6.68
N LEU A 138 20.99 8.73 -5.88
CA LEU A 138 19.55 8.96 -5.73
C LEU A 138 19.16 9.06 -4.25
N SER A 139 18.39 10.10 -3.90
CA SER A 139 17.73 10.14 -2.59
C SER A 139 16.58 9.13 -2.54
N ASP A 140 16.16 8.72 -1.33
CA ASP A 140 15.03 7.81 -1.15
C ASP A 140 13.72 8.40 -1.68
N ARG A 141 13.55 9.72 -1.60
CA ARG A 141 12.41 10.43 -2.23
C ARG A 141 12.44 10.29 -3.76
N ARG A 142 13.60 10.44 -4.39
CA ARG A 142 13.73 10.24 -5.84
C ARG A 142 13.50 8.80 -6.24
N LEU A 143 13.93 7.87 -5.40
CA LEU A 143 13.69 6.43 -5.59
C LEU A 143 12.20 6.11 -5.50
N ALA A 144 11.46 6.67 -4.52
CA ALA A 144 10.00 6.53 -4.44
C ALA A 144 9.29 7.02 -5.72
N LEU A 145 9.72 8.17 -6.27
CA LEU A 145 9.19 8.68 -7.54
C LEU A 145 9.47 7.75 -8.72
N LEU A 146 10.67 7.18 -8.79
CA LEU A 146 11.01 6.21 -9.82
C LEU A 146 10.20 4.93 -9.69
N ALA A 147 9.98 4.43 -8.46
CA ALA A 147 9.14 3.27 -8.21
C ALA A 147 7.69 3.52 -8.63
N HIS A 148 7.12 4.69 -8.29
CA HIS A 148 5.78 5.08 -8.73
C HIS A 148 5.66 5.12 -10.26
N ARG A 149 6.64 5.70 -10.94
CA ARG A 149 6.67 5.74 -12.40
C ARG A 149 6.84 4.36 -13.02
N ALA A 150 7.70 3.51 -12.45
CA ALA A 150 7.87 2.13 -12.90
C ALA A 150 6.55 1.35 -12.83
N GLU A 151 5.78 1.50 -11.75
CA GLU A 151 4.49 0.85 -11.57
C GLU A 151 3.42 1.38 -12.52
N SER A 152 3.33 2.71 -12.67
CA SER A 152 2.28 3.35 -13.47
C SER A 152 2.54 3.35 -14.98
N GLU A 153 3.79 3.65 -15.41
CA GLU A 153 4.14 3.84 -16.83
C GLU A 153 4.53 2.52 -17.51
N TYR A 154 5.19 1.61 -16.79
CA TYR A 154 5.73 0.37 -17.37
C TYR A 154 4.97 -0.88 -16.92
N ALA A 155 4.66 -1.04 -15.63
CA ALA A 155 3.82 -2.15 -15.19
C ALA A 155 2.33 -1.95 -15.52
N GLY A 156 1.92 -0.73 -15.88
CA GLY A 156 0.58 -0.41 -16.36
C GLY A 156 -0.50 -0.38 -15.28
N VAL A 157 -0.11 -0.27 -14.00
CA VAL A 157 -1.05 -0.22 -12.88
C VAL A 157 -1.31 1.24 -12.48
N PRO A 158 -2.53 1.76 -12.64
CA PRO A 158 -2.84 3.17 -12.41
C PRO A 158 -3.00 3.50 -10.92
N VAL A 159 -1.89 3.49 -10.17
CA VAL A 159 -1.82 3.78 -8.72
C VAL A 159 -1.44 5.22 -8.42
N GLY A 160 -1.71 5.68 -7.19
CA GLY A 160 -1.17 6.92 -6.64
C GLY A 160 0.23 6.73 -6.03
N PRO A 161 0.86 7.82 -5.55
CA PRO A 161 2.23 7.77 -5.03
C PRO A 161 2.35 7.23 -3.60
N MET A 162 1.27 6.96 -2.89
CA MET A 162 1.27 6.58 -1.47
C MET A 162 2.20 5.39 -1.20
N ASP A 163 2.02 4.30 -1.93
CA ASP A 163 2.65 3.02 -1.66
C ASP A 163 4.18 3.05 -1.87
N PRO A 164 4.71 3.54 -3.00
CA PRO A 164 6.14 3.70 -3.17
C PRO A 164 6.78 4.67 -2.18
N PHE A 165 6.04 5.74 -1.79
CA PHE A 165 6.57 6.71 -0.83
C PHE A 165 6.72 6.10 0.56
N VAL A 166 5.73 5.38 1.07
CA VAL A 166 5.86 4.74 2.38
C VAL A 166 6.84 3.58 2.37
N ALA A 167 6.92 2.79 1.29
CA ALA A 167 7.90 1.73 1.16
C ALA A 167 9.35 2.26 1.15
N SER A 168 9.55 3.48 0.63
CA SER A 168 10.87 4.10 0.54
C SER A 168 11.22 5.00 1.73
N LEU A 169 10.26 5.74 2.30
CA LEU A 169 10.48 6.76 3.31
C LEU A 169 9.94 6.40 4.70
N GLY A 170 9.10 5.36 4.79
CA GLY A 170 8.47 4.98 6.06
C GLY A 170 9.47 4.49 7.10
N HIS A 171 9.30 4.88 8.35
CA HIS A 171 10.10 4.44 9.49
C HIS A 171 9.25 3.62 10.47
N PRO A 172 9.78 2.52 11.04
CA PRO A 172 9.07 1.76 12.08
C PRO A 172 8.61 2.65 13.23
N GLY A 173 7.41 2.39 13.76
CA GLY A 173 6.82 3.17 14.84
C GLY A 173 6.32 4.57 14.43
N ARG A 174 6.31 4.90 13.14
CA ARG A 174 5.84 6.18 12.62
C ARG A 174 4.89 5.98 11.45
N ALA A 175 3.87 6.82 11.36
CA ALA A 175 3.07 6.99 10.17
C ALA A 175 3.70 8.04 9.26
N LEU A 176 3.59 7.87 7.95
CA LEU A 176 4.05 8.84 6.97
C LEU A 176 2.86 9.72 6.54
N PHE A 177 2.75 10.94 7.06
CA PHE A 177 1.85 11.91 6.46
C PHE A 177 2.42 12.34 5.11
N LEU A 178 1.67 12.13 4.03
CA LEU A 178 2.08 12.47 2.68
C LEU A 178 0.99 13.34 2.02
N ASP A 179 1.37 14.53 1.59
CA ASP A 179 0.60 15.36 0.66
C ASP A 179 0.97 14.93 -0.77
N THR A 180 0.03 14.27 -1.45
CA THR A 180 0.30 13.65 -2.75
C THR A 180 0.30 14.65 -3.91
N ALA A 181 -0.18 15.87 -3.70
CA ALA A 181 -0.08 16.94 -4.69
C ALA A 181 1.31 17.58 -4.71
N SER A 182 1.86 17.90 -3.54
CA SER A 182 3.19 18.52 -3.40
C SER A 182 4.32 17.49 -3.20
N LEU A 183 3.95 16.25 -2.90
CA LEU A 183 4.83 15.15 -2.50
C LEU A 183 5.65 15.46 -1.24
N ARG A 184 5.25 16.45 -0.42
CA ARG A 184 5.85 16.71 0.88
C ARG A 184 5.38 15.64 1.86
N SER A 185 6.30 15.16 2.69
CA SER A 185 6.02 14.12 3.68
C SER A 185 6.60 14.49 5.04
N GLU A 186 5.95 13.98 6.08
CA GLU A 186 6.34 14.15 7.47
C GLU A 186 6.15 12.84 8.24
N GLN A 187 7.08 12.53 9.13
CA GLN A 187 7.00 11.37 10.02
C GLN A 187 6.18 11.71 11.27
N VAL A 188 5.03 11.08 11.44
CA VAL A 188 4.16 11.25 12.62
C VAL A 188 4.39 10.06 13.55
N ALA A 189 4.89 10.33 14.77
CA ALA A 189 5.13 9.28 15.75
C ALA A 189 3.81 8.60 16.14
N LEU A 190 3.80 7.27 16.22
CA LEU A 190 2.70 6.53 16.82
C LEU A 190 2.93 6.46 18.33
N PRO A 191 1.90 6.67 19.16
CA PRO A 191 1.99 6.46 20.59
C PRO A 191 2.46 5.02 20.91
N PRO A 192 3.36 4.81 21.89
CA PRO A 192 3.88 3.46 22.20
C PRO A 192 2.79 2.53 22.75
N ASP A 193 1.74 3.09 23.32
CA ASP A 193 0.54 2.42 23.82
C ASP A 193 -0.53 2.18 22.73
N LEU A 194 -0.18 2.42 21.46
CA LEU A 194 -1.05 2.18 20.32
C LEU A 194 -0.53 1.01 19.47
N GLY A 195 -1.17 -0.13 19.62
CA GLY A 195 -0.94 -1.33 18.80
C GLY A 195 -1.65 -1.25 17.45
N LEU A 196 -1.07 -1.93 16.47
CA LEU A 196 -1.59 -2.07 15.11
C LEU A 196 -1.85 -3.54 14.81
N ALA A 197 -3.06 -3.85 14.34
CA ALA A 197 -3.36 -5.14 13.76
C ALA A 197 -3.86 -5.01 12.32
N VAL A 198 -3.60 -6.03 11.52
CA VAL A 198 -4.11 -6.15 10.14
C VAL A 198 -4.78 -7.50 9.99
N LEU A 199 -6.04 -7.49 9.57
CA LEU A 199 -6.82 -8.71 9.34
C LEU A 199 -7.25 -8.78 7.88
N HIS A 200 -7.07 -9.94 7.26
CA HIS A 200 -7.56 -10.21 5.91
C HIS A 200 -8.95 -10.84 5.97
N SER A 201 -9.86 -10.37 5.13
CA SER A 201 -11.26 -10.82 5.10
C SER A 201 -11.46 -12.20 4.45
N GLY A 202 -10.46 -12.76 3.79
CA GLY A 202 -10.61 -13.98 2.98
C GLY A 202 -11.28 -13.72 1.62
N VAL A 203 -11.68 -12.47 1.33
CA VAL A 203 -12.28 -12.10 0.05
C VAL A 203 -11.19 -11.67 -0.92
N HIS A 204 -11.01 -12.44 -1.99
CA HIS A 204 -10.13 -12.14 -3.10
C HIS A 204 -10.98 -11.77 -4.32
N HIS A 205 -10.83 -10.57 -4.84
CA HIS A 205 -11.53 -10.16 -6.06
C HIS A 205 -10.60 -10.20 -7.28
N ARG A 206 -10.96 -10.98 -8.28
CA ARG A 206 -10.27 -11.00 -9.58
C ARG A 206 -10.50 -9.71 -10.41
N LEU A 207 -11.45 -8.86 -10.02
CA LEU A 207 -11.86 -7.64 -10.73
C LEU A 207 -11.50 -6.32 -10.02
N VAL A 208 -10.61 -6.36 -9.00
CA VAL A 208 -10.26 -5.16 -8.20
C VAL A 208 -9.71 -4.03 -9.08
N GLU A 209 -8.86 -4.35 -10.06
CA GLU A 209 -8.24 -3.34 -10.94
C GLU A 209 -9.27 -2.54 -11.75
N GLY A 210 -10.29 -3.20 -12.29
CA GLY A 210 -11.35 -2.52 -13.04
C GLY A 210 -12.17 -1.57 -12.17
N HIS A 211 -12.55 -2.02 -10.97
CA HIS A 211 -13.33 -1.20 -10.04
C HIS A 211 -12.51 -0.04 -9.47
N TYR A 212 -11.23 -0.26 -9.14
CA TYR A 212 -10.32 0.79 -8.71
C TYR A 212 -10.16 1.88 -9.78
N ARG A 213 -9.90 1.46 -11.03
CA ARG A 213 -9.82 2.35 -12.19
C ARG A 213 -11.10 3.15 -12.38
N GLN A 214 -12.27 2.51 -12.24
CA GLN A 214 -13.56 3.20 -12.32
C GLN A 214 -13.69 4.31 -11.26
N ARG A 215 -13.29 4.05 -10.02
CA ARG A 215 -13.33 5.08 -8.95
C ARG A 215 -12.42 6.25 -9.25
N ARG A 216 -11.22 5.99 -9.76
CA ARG A 216 -10.30 7.03 -10.20
C ARG A 216 -10.93 7.89 -11.32
N LEU A 217 -11.47 7.28 -12.36
CA LEU A 217 -12.14 7.99 -13.46
C LEU A 217 -13.33 8.84 -12.98
N GLN A 218 -14.11 8.35 -12.01
CA GLN A 218 -15.20 9.12 -11.39
C GLN A 218 -14.66 10.35 -10.63
N CYS A 219 -13.56 10.25 -9.90
CA CYS A 219 -12.93 11.40 -9.26
C CYS A 219 -12.38 12.42 -10.27
N GLU A 220 -11.77 11.95 -11.36
CA GLU A 220 -11.30 12.81 -12.44
C GLU A 220 -12.47 13.52 -13.14
N ALA A 221 -13.59 12.82 -13.38
CA ALA A 221 -14.80 13.41 -13.94
C ALA A 221 -15.41 14.47 -13.00
N ALA A 222 -15.44 14.20 -11.70
CA ALA A 222 -15.92 15.18 -10.71
C ALA A 222 -15.03 16.44 -10.68
N ALA A 223 -13.71 16.29 -10.76
CA ALA A 223 -12.79 17.43 -10.83
C ALA A 223 -13.01 18.27 -12.10
N ARG A 224 -13.18 17.61 -13.26
CA ARG A 224 -13.51 18.31 -14.51
C ARG A 224 -14.83 19.07 -14.42
N ALA A 225 -15.88 18.46 -13.88
CA ALA A 225 -17.19 19.09 -13.73
C ALA A 225 -17.15 20.30 -12.77
N LEU A 226 -16.23 20.33 -11.81
CA LEU A 226 -16.01 21.46 -10.91
C LEU A 226 -15.04 22.50 -11.47
N GLY A 227 -14.45 22.30 -12.67
CA GLY A 227 -13.47 23.21 -13.26
C GLY A 227 -12.16 23.30 -12.49
N ILE A 228 -11.71 22.21 -11.83
CA ILE A 228 -10.53 22.16 -11.00
C ILE A 228 -9.55 21.07 -11.45
N PRO A 229 -8.25 21.19 -11.19
CA PRO A 229 -7.26 20.23 -11.66
C PRO A 229 -7.39 18.88 -10.93
N ARG A 230 -7.74 18.87 -9.64
CA ARG A 230 -7.87 17.67 -8.78
C ARG A 230 -8.77 17.95 -7.57
N LEU A 231 -9.47 16.93 -7.07
CA LEU A 231 -10.36 17.07 -5.90
C LEU A 231 -9.60 17.44 -4.61
N GLY A 232 -8.32 17.06 -4.50
CA GLY A 232 -7.50 17.33 -3.34
C GLY A 232 -7.27 18.82 -3.02
N VAL A 233 -7.50 19.72 -3.98
CA VAL A 233 -7.42 21.17 -3.75
C VAL A 233 -8.60 21.72 -2.95
N LEU A 234 -9.67 20.95 -2.83
CA LEU A 234 -10.90 21.39 -2.16
C LEU A 234 -10.78 21.26 -0.64
N SER A 235 -11.28 22.25 0.06
CA SER A 235 -11.55 22.21 1.50
C SER A 235 -13.01 21.84 1.79
N PRO A 236 -13.38 21.49 3.04
CA PRO A 236 -14.77 21.24 3.42
C PRO A 236 -15.74 22.39 3.13
N ARG A 237 -15.26 23.62 2.98
CA ARG A 237 -16.08 24.77 2.57
C ARG A 237 -16.71 24.61 1.18
N ALA A 238 -16.12 23.75 0.35
CA ALA A 238 -16.61 23.46 -1.00
C ALA A 238 -17.73 22.39 -1.06
N LEU A 239 -18.15 21.82 0.07
CA LEU A 239 -19.12 20.71 0.09
C LEU A 239 -20.44 21.04 -0.61
N ARG A 240 -20.98 22.25 -0.49
CA ARG A 240 -22.18 22.65 -1.24
C ARG A 240 -22.03 22.55 -2.76
N ARG A 241 -20.83 22.92 -3.28
CA ARG A 241 -20.54 22.77 -4.72
C ARG A 241 -20.38 21.32 -5.13
N VAL A 242 -19.81 20.50 -4.25
CA VAL A 242 -19.65 19.06 -4.45
C VAL A 242 -21.01 18.36 -4.48
N GLU A 243 -21.92 18.72 -3.60
CA GLU A 243 -23.28 18.17 -3.49
C GLU A 243 -24.17 18.51 -4.69
N ALA A 244 -23.84 19.56 -5.43
CA ALA A 244 -24.53 19.91 -6.68
C ALA A 244 -24.09 19.06 -7.89
N LEU A 245 -23.07 18.22 -7.77
CA LEU A 245 -22.65 17.32 -8.83
C LEU A 245 -23.68 16.17 -9.04
N PRO A 246 -23.82 15.66 -10.27
CA PRO A 246 -24.64 14.49 -10.52
C PRO A 246 -24.07 13.25 -9.82
N SER A 247 -24.96 12.37 -9.32
CA SER A 247 -24.58 11.07 -8.77
C SER A 247 -23.93 10.19 -9.87
N PRO A 248 -22.86 9.45 -9.59
CA PRO A 248 -22.22 9.25 -8.28
C PRO A 248 -21.07 10.23 -8.00
N LEU A 249 -20.83 11.25 -8.83
CA LEU A 249 -19.67 12.15 -8.74
C LEU A 249 -19.70 12.99 -7.44
N ASP A 250 -20.89 13.40 -7.01
CA ASP A 250 -21.13 14.08 -5.74
C ASP A 250 -20.55 13.31 -4.54
N ARG A 251 -20.88 12.02 -4.47
CA ARG A 251 -20.43 11.13 -3.39
C ARG A 251 -18.93 10.88 -3.44
N ARG A 252 -18.34 10.66 -4.64
CA ARG A 252 -16.89 10.45 -4.80
C ARG A 252 -16.12 11.68 -4.35
N ALA A 253 -16.53 12.87 -4.80
CA ALA A 253 -15.92 14.13 -4.43
C ALA A 253 -16.10 14.43 -2.93
N ARG A 254 -17.29 14.20 -2.35
CA ARG A 254 -17.55 14.32 -0.91
C ARG A 254 -16.59 13.45 -0.10
N HIS A 255 -16.38 12.19 -0.49
CA HIS A 255 -15.42 11.31 0.17
C HIS A 255 -14.04 11.95 0.19
N VAL A 256 -13.48 12.33 -0.97
CA VAL A 256 -12.12 12.89 -1.07
C VAL A 256 -11.96 14.14 -0.21
N VAL A 257 -12.91 15.07 -0.29
CA VAL A 257 -12.87 16.34 0.48
C VAL A 257 -12.91 16.07 1.98
N THR A 258 -13.83 15.23 2.43
CA THR A 258 -14.00 14.94 3.86
C THR A 258 -12.91 14.01 4.39
N GLU A 259 -12.38 13.10 3.57
CA GLU A 259 -11.26 12.22 3.96
C GLU A 259 -9.97 13.02 4.16
N ASN A 260 -9.67 13.99 3.30
CA ASN A 260 -8.54 14.88 3.49
C ASN A 260 -8.60 15.63 4.83
N ALA A 261 -9.79 16.07 5.23
CA ALA A 261 -9.98 16.71 6.54
C ALA A 261 -9.79 15.70 7.69
N ARG A 262 -10.31 14.48 7.55
CA ARG A 262 -10.13 13.40 8.55
C ARG A 262 -8.65 13.01 8.71
N VAL A 263 -7.88 12.93 7.63
CA VAL A 263 -6.43 12.63 7.69
C VAL A 263 -5.70 13.71 8.51
N ARG A 264 -5.97 14.99 8.24
CA ARG A 264 -5.34 16.10 8.99
C ARG A 264 -5.73 16.07 10.47
N ALA A 265 -6.99 15.81 10.77
CA ALA A 265 -7.48 15.65 12.13
C ALA A 265 -6.85 14.43 12.84
N ALA A 266 -6.65 13.31 12.11
CA ALA A 266 -5.99 12.12 12.65
C ALA A 266 -4.51 12.41 13.02
N VAL A 267 -3.80 13.18 12.21
CA VAL A 267 -2.44 13.64 12.55
C VAL A 267 -2.45 14.48 13.83
N ALA A 268 -3.40 15.40 13.96
CA ALA A 268 -3.53 16.21 15.18
C ALA A 268 -3.87 15.35 16.41
N ALA A 269 -4.80 14.39 16.26
CA ALA A 269 -5.18 13.46 17.32
C ALA A 269 -4.01 12.58 17.78
N LEU A 270 -3.20 12.05 16.85
CA LEU A 270 -1.99 11.27 17.17
C LEU A 270 -0.97 12.11 17.95
N ARG A 271 -0.73 13.35 17.53
CA ARG A 271 0.17 14.28 18.25
C ARG A 271 -0.31 14.62 19.66
N ALA A 272 -1.62 14.78 19.82
CA ALA A 272 -2.26 15.05 21.11
C ALA A 272 -2.49 13.78 21.96
N ARG A 273 -2.19 12.57 21.42
CA ARG A 273 -2.53 11.27 22.03
C ARG A 273 -4.03 11.11 22.32
N ASP A 274 -4.88 11.77 21.53
CA ASP A 274 -6.33 11.65 21.64
C ASP A 274 -6.84 10.44 20.85
N LEU A 275 -6.72 9.27 21.47
CA LEU A 275 -7.12 8.00 20.84
C LEU A 275 -8.63 7.91 20.65
N ARG A 276 -9.44 8.61 21.45
CA ARG A 276 -10.91 8.65 21.29
C ARG A 276 -11.28 9.35 19.96
N THR A 277 -10.74 10.54 19.74
CA THR A 277 -10.93 11.28 18.48
C THR A 277 -10.40 10.47 17.30
N LEU A 278 -9.22 9.85 17.41
CA LEU A 278 -8.66 8.99 16.37
C LEU A 278 -9.62 7.85 16.00
N GLY A 279 -10.16 7.13 16.97
CA GLY A 279 -11.15 6.08 16.76
C GLY A 279 -12.39 6.56 16.01
N GLY A 280 -12.95 7.71 16.43
CA GLY A 280 -14.08 8.35 15.75
C GLY A 280 -13.80 8.72 14.28
N LEU A 281 -12.57 9.16 13.98
CA LEU A 281 -12.14 9.49 12.62
C LEU A 281 -12.01 8.24 11.73
N LEU A 282 -11.46 7.14 12.27
CA LEU A 282 -11.41 5.85 11.56
C LEU A 282 -12.81 5.33 11.22
N ASP A 283 -13.75 5.46 12.17
CA ASP A 283 -15.14 5.09 11.98
C ASP A 283 -15.84 5.93 10.90
N ALA A 284 -15.63 7.24 10.93
CA ALA A 284 -16.18 8.15 9.93
C ALA A 284 -15.60 7.88 8.54
N SER A 285 -14.30 7.58 8.47
CA SER A 285 -13.63 7.16 7.23
C SER A 285 -14.23 5.87 6.67
N HIS A 286 -14.41 4.83 7.51
CA HIS A 286 -15.02 3.57 7.06
C HIS A 286 -16.46 3.77 6.55
N ARG A 287 -17.26 4.57 7.25
CA ARG A 287 -18.61 4.92 6.77
C ARG A 287 -18.59 5.60 5.41
N SER A 288 -17.69 6.55 5.19
CA SER A 288 -17.54 7.24 3.91
C SER A 288 -17.08 6.29 2.79
N LEU A 289 -16.12 5.37 3.07
CA LEU A 289 -15.70 4.33 2.13
C LEU A 289 -16.85 3.38 1.75
N ARG A 290 -17.76 3.08 2.69
CA ARG A 290 -18.90 2.23 2.47
C ARG A 290 -20.01 2.94 1.67
N HIS A 291 -20.36 4.18 2.03
CA HIS A 291 -21.55 4.85 1.52
C HIS A 291 -21.26 5.87 0.41
N ASP A 292 -20.23 6.69 0.57
CA ASP A 292 -19.86 7.69 -0.42
C ASP A 292 -18.99 7.09 -1.52
N PHE A 293 -17.94 6.36 -1.16
CA PHE A 293 -16.99 5.83 -2.14
C PHE A 293 -17.38 4.44 -2.67
N GLN A 294 -18.13 3.67 -1.89
CA GLN A 294 -18.69 2.36 -2.25
C GLN A 294 -17.61 1.35 -2.67
N VAL A 295 -16.58 1.22 -1.85
CA VAL A 295 -15.49 0.26 -2.03
C VAL A 295 -15.43 -0.79 -0.92
N SER A 296 -16.22 -0.63 0.14
CA SER A 296 -16.30 -1.63 1.19
C SER A 296 -17.46 -2.59 0.95
N VAL A 297 -17.16 -3.89 1.02
CA VAL A 297 -18.11 -4.98 0.76
C VAL A 297 -18.66 -5.57 2.06
N PRO A 298 -19.81 -6.28 2.05
CA PRO A 298 -20.44 -6.80 3.27
C PRO A 298 -19.51 -7.63 4.17
N PRO A 299 -18.66 -8.55 3.66
CA PRO A 299 -17.73 -9.29 4.53
C PRO A 299 -16.74 -8.36 5.26
N VAL A 300 -16.17 -7.35 4.56
CA VAL A 300 -15.26 -6.38 5.17
C VAL A 300 -15.99 -5.54 6.23
N ASN A 301 -17.24 -5.13 5.97
CA ASN A 301 -18.06 -4.41 6.94
C ASN A 301 -18.33 -5.25 8.19
N THR A 302 -18.57 -6.55 8.03
CA THR A 302 -18.75 -7.49 9.14
C THR A 302 -17.48 -7.61 9.98
N LEU A 303 -16.32 -7.76 9.32
CA LEU A 303 -15.03 -7.86 10.01
C LEU A 303 -14.71 -6.58 10.79
N VAL A 304 -14.92 -5.38 10.19
CA VAL A 304 -14.76 -4.09 10.87
C VAL A 304 -15.69 -3.97 12.08
N ARG A 305 -16.97 -4.34 11.92
CA ARG A 305 -17.95 -4.29 13.01
C ARG A 305 -17.57 -5.19 14.19
N LEU A 306 -17.06 -6.39 13.93
CA LEU A 306 -16.59 -7.31 14.96
C LEU A 306 -15.33 -6.78 15.64
N ALA A 307 -14.35 -6.30 14.88
CA ALA A 307 -13.12 -5.74 15.41
C ALA A 307 -13.38 -4.54 16.35
N ARG A 308 -14.27 -3.62 15.96
CA ARG A 308 -14.64 -2.46 16.79
C ARG A 308 -15.32 -2.77 18.12
N ARG A 309 -15.90 -3.94 18.26
CA ARG A 309 -16.53 -4.40 19.51
C ARG A 309 -15.56 -5.13 20.43
N ALA A 310 -14.38 -5.47 19.94
CA ALA A 310 -13.40 -6.19 20.75
C ALA A 310 -12.80 -5.27 21.82
N PRO A 311 -12.55 -5.79 23.03
CA PRO A 311 -11.95 -5.02 24.11
C PRO A 311 -10.59 -4.43 23.71
N GLY A 312 -10.29 -3.22 24.17
CA GLY A 312 -9.03 -2.54 23.89
C GLY A 312 -8.89 -1.96 22.49
N VAL A 313 -9.88 -2.14 21.59
CA VAL A 313 -9.84 -1.58 20.25
C VAL A 313 -10.23 -0.10 20.29
N VAL A 314 -9.37 0.75 19.73
CA VAL A 314 -9.57 2.19 19.54
C VAL A 314 -10.42 2.45 18.29
N GLY A 315 -10.14 1.75 17.20
CA GLY A 315 -10.90 1.88 15.96
C GLY A 315 -10.47 0.86 14.91
N ALA A 316 -11.33 0.65 13.91
CA ALA A 316 -11.06 -0.27 12.81
C ALA A 316 -11.71 0.23 11.52
N ARG A 317 -11.03 0.01 10.38
CA ARG A 317 -11.53 0.34 9.05
C ARG A 317 -10.89 -0.53 7.96
N MET A 318 -11.51 -0.59 6.79
CA MET A 318 -10.84 -1.19 5.65
C MET A 318 -9.56 -0.42 5.27
N THR A 319 -8.58 -1.11 4.70
CA THR A 319 -7.34 -0.53 4.19
C THR A 319 -7.03 -1.04 2.79
N GLY A 320 -6.40 -0.19 1.96
CA GLY A 320 -6.09 -0.49 0.57
C GLY A 320 -7.23 -0.19 -0.41
N GLY A 321 -7.20 -0.78 -1.59
CA GLY A 321 -8.12 -0.47 -2.70
C GLY A 321 -9.58 -0.87 -2.50
N GLY A 322 -9.92 -1.64 -1.46
CA GLY A 322 -11.27 -2.09 -1.19
C GLY A 322 -11.72 -3.31 -2.00
N PHE A 323 -13.04 -3.50 -2.12
CA PHE A 323 -13.71 -4.63 -2.79
C PHE A 323 -13.35 -6.00 -2.20
N GLY A 324 -12.80 -6.05 -1.01
CA GLY A 324 -12.27 -7.21 -0.27
C GLY A 324 -11.00 -6.83 0.48
N GLY A 325 -10.02 -7.73 0.55
CA GLY A 325 -8.71 -7.47 1.13
C GLY A 325 -8.73 -7.36 2.65
N ALA A 326 -8.07 -6.35 3.20
CA ALA A 326 -7.76 -6.24 4.62
C ALA A 326 -8.46 -5.07 5.33
N ILE A 327 -8.50 -5.18 6.65
CA ILE A 327 -8.81 -4.08 7.57
C ILE A 327 -7.59 -3.75 8.42
N VAL A 328 -7.46 -2.50 8.82
CA VAL A 328 -6.54 -2.04 9.85
C VAL A 328 -7.32 -1.82 11.14
N VAL A 329 -6.73 -2.25 12.25
CA VAL A 329 -7.26 -2.09 13.60
C VAL A 329 -6.20 -1.43 14.46
N LEU A 330 -6.59 -0.39 15.18
CA LEU A 330 -5.78 0.25 16.22
C LEU A 330 -6.36 -0.11 17.59
N GLY A 331 -5.51 -0.45 18.53
CA GLY A 331 -5.93 -0.84 19.88
C GLY A 331 -4.77 -0.86 20.86
N GLN A 332 -5.04 -1.25 22.10
CA GLN A 332 -4.02 -1.48 23.11
C GLN A 332 -3.10 -2.63 22.67
N PRO A 333 -1.76 -2.51 22.74
CA PRO A 333 -0.84 -3.58 22.31
C PRO A 333 -1.08 -4.89 23.06
N GLU A 334 -1.30 -4.78 24.39
CA GLU A 334 -1.52 -5.91 25.27
C GLU A 334 -2.84 -6.64 24.92
N GLY A 335 -2.71 -7.92 24.57
CA GLY A 335 -3.85 -8.75 24.22
C GLY A 335 -4.47 -8.48 22.84
N LEU A 336 -3.95 -7.55 22.05
CA LEU A 336 -4.49 -7.21 20.72
C LEU A 336 -4.54 -8.45 19.81
N ARG A 337 -3.45 -9.22 19.76
CA ARG A 337 -3.40 -10.46 18.95
C ARG A 337 -4.51 -11.43 19.34
N ALA A 338 -4.62 -11.77 20.62
CA ALA A 338 -5.65 -12.71 21.11
C ALA A 338 -7.07 -12.17 20.85
N ALA A 339 -7.28 -10.86 20.97
CA ALA A 339 -8.55 -10.23 20.62
C ALA A 339 -8.87 -10.38 19.13
N MET A 340 -7.88 -10.17 18.26
CA MET A 340 -8.06 -10.30 16.80
C MET A 340 -8.26 -11.74 16.35
N GLU A 341 -7.62 -12.71 17.00
CA GLU A 341 -7.86 -14.15 16.76
C GLU A 341 -9.32 -14.53 17.09
N ARG A 342 -9.87 -14.04 18.20
CA ARG A 342 -11.30 -14.21 18.55
C ARG A 342 -12.20 -13.54 17.51
N VAL A 343 -11.89 -12.31 17.09
CA VAL A 343 -12.63 -11.60 16.05
C VAL A 343 -12.67 -12.40 14.74
N VAL A 344 -11.54 -12.98 14.34
CA VAL A 344 -11.46 -13.79 13.11
C VAL A 344 -12.25 -15.10 13.27
N ALA A 345 -12.24 -15.73 14.45
CA ALA A 345 -13.04 -16.91 14.73
C ALA A 345 -14.55 -16.61 14.63
N ASP A 346 -15.00 -15.49 15.23
CA ASP A 346 -16.39 -15.02 15.13
C ASP A 346 -16.78 -14.67 13.69
N TYR A 347 -15.87 -14.01 12.97
CA TYR A 347 -16.06 -13.68 11.57
C TYR A 347 -16.26 -14.95 10.71
N ARG A 348 -15.41 -15.97 10.90
CA ARG A 348 -15.53 -17.24 10.19
C ARG A 348 -16.87 -17.93 10.47
N ARG A 349 -17.34 -17.92 11.74
CA ARG A 349 -18.64 -18.47 12.12
C ARG A 349 -19.80 -17.74 11.46
N GLN A 350 -19.74 -16.40 11.35
CA GLN A 350 -20.82 -15.59 10.78
C GLN A 350 -20.86 -15.59 9.26
N THR A 351 -19.72 -15.76 8.61
CA THR A 351 -19.61 -15.55 7.14
C THR A 351 -19.22 -16.78 6.34
N GLY A 352 -18.69 -17.82 6.99
CA GLY A 352 -18.07 -18.97 6.32
C GLY A 352 -16.75 -18.68 5.61
N LEU A 353 -16.25 -17.44 5.65
CA LEU A 353 -15.03 -17.02 4.95
C LEU A 353 -13.78 -17.27 5.79
N SER A 354 -12.66 -17.58 5.11
CA SER A 354 -11.36 -17.87 5.72
C SER A 354 -10.59 -16.59 6.09
N GLY A 355 -11.18 -15.71 6.91
CA GLY A 355 -10.48 -14.55 7.45
C GLY A 355 -9.26 -14.98 8.28
N ARG A 356 -8.24 -14.12 8.36
CA ARG A 356 -7.01 -14.39 9.13
C ARG A 356 -6.38 -13.11 9.67
N VAL A 357 -5.68 -13.24 10.79
CA VAL A 357 -4.79 -12.20 11.32
C VAL A 357 -3.51 -12.22 10.48
N LEU A 358 -3.09 -11.06 9.96
CA LEU A 358 -1.83 -10.87 9.26
C LEU A 358 -0.78 -10.23 10.17
N LEU A 359 -1.23 -9.37 11.10
CA LEU A 359 -0.44 -8.71 12.13
C LEU A 359 -1.31 -8.47 13.37
N PRO A 360 -0.73 -8.47 14.58
CA PRO A 360 0.65 -8.87 14.88
C PRO A 360 0.85 -10.37 14.67
N GLU A 361 2.11 -10.76 14.41
CA GLU A 361 2.51 -12.18 14.28
C GLU A 361 2.55 -12.91 15.60
#